data_17804cc5bdb660d6bf1ae731f33b88af
#
_entry.id   17804cc5bdb660d6bf1ae731f33b88af
#
_cell.length_a   1.000
_cell.length_b   1.000
_cell.length_c   1.000
_cell.angle_alpha   90.00
_cell.angle_beta   90.00
_cell.angle_gamma   90.00
#
_symmetry.space_group_name_H-M   'P 1'
#
loop_
_entity.id
_entity.type
_entity.pdbx_description
1 polymer ?
#
loop_
_entity_poly.entity_id
_entity_poly.type
_entity_poly.pdbx_seq_one_letter_code
_entity_poly.pdbx_strand_id
1 'polypeptide(L)'
;MKQSSININVQLDEDKVPEEIRWSASDSGSNAPNKAKAMMLAFWDGADKSALRIDLWTKQMMMDEMADFFYQTLMTMADTYKRSTQNEEMTNDMKKFAKDFYNKFRAQQLKENKI
;
A
#
# COMPACT_ATOMS: atom_id res chain seq x y z
N MET A 1 25.58 15.15 9.54
CA MET A 1 24.76 13.99 9.18
C MET A 1 23.41 14.47 8.67
N LYS A 2 23.03 14.03 7.48
CA LYS A 2 21.73 14.39 6.93
C LYS A 2 20.68 13.38 7.40
N GLN A 3 19.49 13.86 7.67
CA GLN A 3 18.42 13.02 8.19
C GLN A 3 17.13 13.28 7.43
N SER A 4 16.43 12.24 7.08
CA SER A 4 15.08 12.30 6.49
C SER A 4 14.07 11.82 7.50
N SER A 5 12.87 12.39 7.46
CA SER A 5 11.79 12.03 8.37
C SER A 5 10.52 11.73 7.61
N ILE A 6 9.81 10.72 8.05
CA ILE A 6 8.47 10.38 7.56
C ILE A 6 7.55 10.45 8.76
N ASN A 7 6.47 11.24 8.65
CA ASN A 7 5.50 11.39 9.72
C ASN A 7 4.15 10.89 9.24
N ILE A 8 3.51 10.04 10.04
CA ILE A 8 2.20 9.51 9.76
C ILE A 8 1.32 9.75 10.96
N ASN A 9 0.20 10.43 10.76
CA ASN A 9 -0.76 10.71 11.82
C ASN A 9 -2.11 10.11 11.44
N VAL A 10 -2.67 9.34 12.35
CA VAL A 10 -3.95 8.67 12.14
C VAL A 10 -4.94 9.24 13.14
N GLN A 11 -6.01 9.85 12.63
CA GLN A 11 -7.09 10.34 13.47
C GLN A 11 -8.16 9.26 13.59
N LEU A 12 -8.53 8.95 14.84
CA LEU A 12 -9.52 7.90 15.13
C LEU A 12 -10.83 8.55 15.55
N ASP A 13 -11.93 7.87 15.29
CA ASP A 13 -13.23 8.29 15.80
C ASP A 13 -13.42 7.78 17.23
N GLU A 14 -14.63 7.97 17.78
CA GLU A 14 -14.95 7.56 19.17
C GLU A 14 -14.80 6.05 19.37
N ASP A 15 -14.99 5.25 18.34
CA ASP A 15 -14.88 3.81 18.37
C ASP A 15 -13.47 3.31 18.01
N LYS A 16 -12.50 4.24 17.91
CA LYS A 16 -11.11 3.96 17.55
C LYS A 16 -10.95 3.42 16.13
N VAL A 17 -11.87 3.80 15.23
CA VAL A 17 -11.79 3.47 13.82
C VAL A 17 -11.10 4.61 13.08
N PRO A 18 -10.16 4.34 12.17
CA PRO A 18 -9.47 5.42 11.44
C PRO A 18 -10.42 6.25 10.60
N GLU A 19 -10.38 7.57 10.80
CA GLU A 19 -11.15 8.54 10.04
C GLU A 19 -10.31 9.24 8.99
N GLU A 20 -9.06 9.55 9.33
CA GLU A 20 -8.19 10.33 8.47
C GLU A 20 -6.75 9.90 8.69
N ILE A 21 -6.03 9.75 7.59
CA ILE A 21 -4.59 9.47 7.61
C ILE A 21 -3.91 10.65 6.93
N ARG A 22 -2.97 11.27 7.62
CA ARG A 22 -2.15 12.34 7.07
C ARG A 22 -0.70 11.95 7.15
N TRP A 23 0.04 12.22 6.08
CA TRP A 23 1.46 11.89 6.06
C TRP A 23 2.27 12.98 5.40
N SER A 24 3.53 13.07 5.78
CA SER A 24 4.48 13.96 5.18
C SER A 24 5.87 13.32 5.22
N ALA A 25 6.70 13.70 4.26
CA ALA A 25 8.08 13.27 4.20
C ALA A 25 8.96 14.49 3.95
N SER A 26 10.08 14.59 4.64
CA SER A 26 10.95 15.76 4.55
C SER A 26 11.50 16.01 3.16
N ASP A 27 11.61 14.96 2.34
CA ASP A 27 12.17 15.03 0.99
C ASP A 27 11.10 15.17 -0.10
N SER A 28 9.83 15.31 0.26
CA SER A 28 8.73 15.34 -0.72
C SER A 28 8.54 16.68 -1.41
N GLY A 29 9.25 17.74 -0.96
CA GLY A 29 9.11 19.07 -1.53
C GLY A 29 7.84 19.81 -1.15
N SER A 30 6.94 19.17 -0.41
CA SER A 30 5.72 19.79 0.09
C SER A 30 5.77 19.83 1.61
N ASN A 31 5.50 21.00 2.18
CA ASN A 31 5.42 21.16 3.64
C ASN A 31 4.05 20.83 4.19
N ALA A 32 3.04 20.69 3.32
CA ALA A 32 1.69 20.38 3.74
C ALA A 32 1.50 18.86 3.82
N PRO A 33 0.84 18.36 4.89
CA PRO A 33 0.56 16.93 4.98
C PRO A 33 -0.37 16.48 3.84
N ASN A 34 -0.09 15.29 3.33
CA ASN A 34 -0.93 14.64 2.31
C ASN A 34 -1.96 13.77 3.01
N LYS A 35 -3.15 13.65 2.42
CA LYS A 35 -4.18 12.76 2.95
C LYS A 35 -4.15 11.43 2.21
N ALA A 36 -4.40 10.36 2.96
CA ALA A 36 -4.52 9.02 2.40
C ALA A 36 -5.77 8.36 2.95
N LYS A 37 -6.44 7.55 2.13
CA LYS A 37 -7.60 6.77 2.57
C LYS A 37 -7.20 5.46 3.20
N ALA A 38 -6.01 4.97 2.87
CA ALA A 38 -5.47 3.71 3.38
C ALA A 38 -3.96 3.78 3.35
N MET A 39 -3.32 2.91 4.12
CA MET A 39 -1.85 2.82 4.12
C MET A 39 -1.41 1.40 4.40
N MET A 40 -0.27 1.05 3.85
CA MET A 40 0.43 -0.20 4.15
C MET A 40 1.87 0.15 4.49
N LEU A 41 2.30 -0.26 5.67
CA LEU A 41 3.64 0.01 6.15
C LEU A 41 4.29 -1.28 6.60
N ALA A 42 5.52 -1.53 6.17
CA ALA A 42 6.24 -2.74 6.52
C ALA A 42 7.68 -2.42 6.87
N PHE A 43 8.17 -3.07 7.91
CA PHE A 43 9.56 -2.96 8.34
C PHE A 43 10.14 -4.35 8.46
N TRP A 44 11.41 -4.49 8.09
CA TRP A 44 12.13 -5.73 8.31
C TRP A 44 12.95 -5.62 9.59
N ASP A 45 12.61 -6.44 10.57
CA ASP A 45 13.39 -6.54 11.80
C ASP A 45 14.52 -7.53 11.62
N GLY A 46 15.76 -7.01 11.52
CA GLY A 46 16.93 -7.86 11.26
C GLY A 46 17.30 -8.79 12.40
N ALA A 47 16.90 -8.45 13.64
CA ALA A 47 17.20 -9.31 14.80
C ALA A 47 16.26 -10.52 14.84
N ASP A 48 14.96 -10.28 14.70
CA ASP A 48 13.96 -11.35 14.74
C ASP A 48 13.71 -12.00 13.39
N LYS A 49 14.27 -11.42 12.31
CA LYS A 49 14.07 -11.89 10.94
C LYS A 49 12.58 -12.00 10.60
N SER A 50 11.85 -10.95 10.90
CA SER A 50 10.41 -10.89 10.66
C SER A 50 10.00 -9.56 10.06
N ALA A 51 8.92 -9.59 9.31
CA ALA A 51 8.32 -8.38 8.77
C ALA A 51 7.24 -7.90 9.73
N LEU A 52 7.35 -6.63 10.14
CA LEU A 52 6.36 -5.98 10.99
C LEU A 52 5.53 -5.06 10.10
N ARG A 53 4.21 -5.16 10.21
CA ARG A 53 3.33 -4.40 9.34
C ARG A 53 2.30 -3.62 10.14
N ILE A 54 1.97 -2.44 9.61
CA ILE A 54 0.83 -1.66 10.06
C ILE A 54 0.02 -1.34 8.82
N ASP A 55 -1.16 -1.93 8.71
CA ASP A 55 -2.06 -1.72 7.57
C ASP A 55 -3.36 -1.13 8.10
N LEU A 56 -3.74 0.03 7.58
CA LEU A 56 -4.91 0.77 8.04
C LEU A 56 -5.73 1.27 6.85
N TRP A 57 -7.04 1.34 7.01
CA TRP A 57 -7.91 1.98 6.04
C TRP A 57 -8.98 2.78 6.76
N THR A 58 -9.39 3.87 6.13
CA THR A 58 -10.42 4.75 6.67
C THR A 58 -11.80 4.29 6.19
N LYS A 59 -12.83 4.83 6.81
CA LYS A 59 -14.23 4.53 6.46
C LYS A 59 -14.58 4.88 5.01
N GLN A 60 -13.83 5.80 4.41
CA GLN A 60 -14.08 6.26 3.04
C GLN A 60 -13.48 5.34 1.98
N MET A 61 -12.63 4.41 2.39
CA MET A 61 -11.99 3.49 1.45
C MET A 61 -12.98 2.46 0.95
N MET A 62 -13.25 2.48 -0.35
CA MET A 62 -14.19 1.55 -0.99
C MET A 62 -13.51 0.23 -1.32
N MET A 63 -14.30 -0.84 -1.48
CA MET A 63 -13.74 -2.16 -1.77
C MET A 63 -13.04 -2.22 -3.12
N ASP A 64 -13.58 -1.55 -4.12
CA ASP A 64 -12.93 -1.49 -5.43
C ASP A 64 -11.62 -0.68 -5.38
N GLU A 65 -11.59 0.40 -4.58
CA GLU A 65 -10.35 1.13 -4.34
C GLU A 65 -9.32 0.26 -3.64
N MET A 66 -9.76 -0.59 -2.72
CA MET A 66 -8.85 -1.49 -1.99
C MET A 66 -8.18 -2.48 -2.96
N ALA A 67 -8.94 -3.01 -3.92
CA ALA A 67 -8.38 -3.90 -4.93
C ALA A 67 -7.36 -3.18 -5.82
N ASP A 68 -7.66 -1.94 -6.23
CA ASP A 68 -6.72 -1.11 -6.97
C ASP A 68 -5.46 -0.82 -6.16
N PHE A 69 -5.62 -0.53 -4.88
CA PHE A 69 -4.49 -0.27 -3.99
C PHE A 69 -3.58 -1.51 -3.89
N PHE A 70 -4.18 -2.68 -3.70
CA PHE A 70 -3.40 -3.93 -3.67
C PHE A 70 -2.69 -4.19 -4.99
N TYR A 71 -3.40 -4.02 -6.11
CA TYR A 71 -2.79 -4.24 -7.42
C TYR A 71 -1.59 -3.32 -7.64
N GLN A 72 -1.76 -2.01 -7.42
CA GLN A 72 -0.68 -1.06 -7.63
C GLN A 72 0.48 -1.29 -6.65
N THR A 73 0.16 -1.67 -5.43
CA THR A 73 1.18 -1.99 -4.43
C THR A 73 1.99 -3.22 -4.85
N LEU A 74 1.31 -4.27 -5.32
CA LEU A 74 1.99 -5.47 -5.80
C LEU A 74 2.93 -5.15 -6.98
N MET A 75 2.45 -4.33 -7.92
CA MET A 75 3.27 -3.94 -9.08
C MET A 75 4.50 -3.15 -8.66
N THR A 76 4.35 -2.18 -7.76
CA THR A 76 5.47 -1.37 -7.32
C THR A 76 6.39 -2.12 -6.36
N MET A 77 5.86 -3.07 -5.59
CA MET A 77 6.70 -3.98 -4.79
C MET A 77 7.61 -4.81 -5.70
N ALA A 78 7.08 -5.25 -6.85
CA ALA A 78 7.88 -5.98 -7.83
C ALA A 78 9.05 -5.11 -8.33
N ASP A 79 8.79 -3.83 -8.59
CA ASP A 79 9.84 -2.90 -9.01
C ASP A 79 10.91 -2.74 -7.92
N THR A 80 10.50 -2.65 -6.67
CA THR A 80 11.42 -2.57 -5.53
C THR A 80 12.26 -3.85 -5.43
N TYR A 81 11.63 -5.01 -5.61
CA TYR A 81 12.32 -6.28 -5.57
C TYR A 81 13.38 -6.36 -6.67
N LYS A 82 13.03 -5.91 -7.89
CA LYS A 82 13.99 -5.88 -9.00
C LYS A 82 15.18 -4.99 -8.68
N ARG A 83 14.95 -3.78 -8.16
CA ARG A 83 16.03 -2.84 -7.84
C ARG A 83 16.96 -3.41 -6.76
N SER A 84 16.41 -4.13 -5.79
CA SER A 84 17.18 -4.64 -4.65
C SER A 84 17.89 -5.96 -4.92
N THR A 85 17.35 -6.79 -5.81
CA THR A 85 17.88 -8.16 -6.03
C THR A 85 18.40 -8.40 -7.44
N GLN A 86 18.02 -7.59 -8.42
CA GLN A 86 18.32 -7.79 -9.84
C GLN A 86 17.75 -9.11 -10.39
N ASN A 87 16.74 -9.68 -9.73
CA ASN A 87 16.13 -10.94 -10.13
C ASN A 87 14.90 -10.68 -11.00
N GLU A 88 15.09 -10.68 -12.31
CA GLU A 88 14.01 -10.38 -13.25
C GLU A 88 12.94 -11.47 -13.30
N GLU A 89 13.34 -12.73 -13.18
CA GLU A 89 12.40 -13.84 -13.21
C GLU A 89 11.37 -13.74 -12.10
N MET A 90 11.84 -13.55 -10.87
CA MET A 90 10.95 -13.40 -9.72
C MET A 90 10.10 -12.13 -9.82
N THR A 91 10.69 -11.05 -10.32
CA THR A 91 9.97 -9.78 -10.54
C THR A 91 8.80 -9.98 -11.52
N ASN A 92 9.06 -10.70 -12.61
CA ASN A 92 8.03 -10.96 -13.61
C ASN A 92 6.93 -11.85 -13.06
N ASP A 93 7.27 -12.81 -12.21
CA ASP A 93 6.28 -13.66 -11.54
C ASP A 93 5.38 -12.85 -10.63
N MET A 94 5.95 -11.89 -9.89
CA MET A 94 5.17 -11.00 -9.03
C MET A 94 4.21 -10.15 -9.86
N LYS A 95 4.68 -9.60 -10.97
CA LYS A 95 3.85 -8.77 -11.84
C LYS A 95 2.75 -9.57 -12.50
N LYS A 96 3.05 -10.80 -12.90
CA LYS A 96 2.04 -11.71 -13.47
C LYS A 96 0.96 -11.99 -12.44
N PHE A 97 1.34 -12.28 -11.21
CA PHE A 97 0.37 -12.50 -10.13
C PHE A 97 -0.51 -11.25 -9.94
N ALA A 98 0.08 -10.08 -9.91
CA ALA A 98 -0.66 -8.83 -9.73
C ALA A 98 -1.70 -8.63 -10.83
N LYS A 99 -1.32 -8.88 -12.07
CA LYS A 99 -2.23 -8.75 -13.23
C LYS A 99 -3.35 -9.77 -13.17
N ASP A 100 -3.03 -11.03 -12.82
CA ASP A 100 -4.03 -12.08 -12.69
C ASP A 100 -5.02 -11.76 -11.56
N PHE A 101 -4.51 -11.25 -10.45
CA PHE A 101 -5.33 -10.81 -9.32
C PHE A 101 -6.31 -9.71 -9.77
N TYR A 102 -5.81 -8.71 -10.46
CA TYR A 102 -6.64 -7.58 -10.90
C TYR A 102 -7.70 -8.02 -11.90
N ASN A 103 -7.33 -8.86 -12.86
CA ASN A 103 -8.25 -9.36 -13.88
C ASN A 103 -9.35 -10.19 -13.23
N LYS A 104 -9.01 -11.01 -12.25
CA LYS A 104 -9.99 -11.81 -11.52
C LYS A 104 -10.95 -10.92 -10.73
N PHE A 105 -10.43 -9.89 -10.09
CA PHE A 105 -11.27 -8.94 -9.37
C PHE A 105 -12.25 -8.25 -10.32
N ARG A 106 -11.75 -7.78 -11.48
CA ARG A 106 -12.59 -7.13 -12.48
C ARG A 106 -13.70 -8.06 -12.97
N ALA A 107 -13.36 -9.32 -13.21
CA ALA A 107 -14.34 -10.32 -13.64
C ALA A 107 -15.42 -10.53 -12.59
N GLN A 108 -15.04 -10.59 -11.32
CA GLN A 108 -16.00 -10.72 -10.22
C GLN A 108 -16.92 -9.51 -10.13
N GLN A 109 -16.36 -8.30 -10.30
CA GLN A 109 -17.13 -7.07 -10.28
C GLN A 109 -18.19 -7.03 -11.38
N LEU A 110 -17.81 -7.43 -12.60
CA LEU A 110 -18.73 -7.47 -13.73
C LEU A 110 -19.84 -8.47 -13.47
N LYS A 111 -19.52 -9.58 -12.83
CA LYS A 111 -20.50 -10.62 -12.51
C LYS A 111 -21.53 -10.15 -11.48
N GLU A 112 -21.07 -9.38 -10.48
CA GLU A 112 -21.94 -8.84 -9.43
C GLU A 112 -22.84 -7.73 -9.95
N ASN A 113 -22.38 -6.97 -10.94
CA ASN A 113 -23.14 -5.87 -11.51
C ASN A 113 -24.12 -6.30 -12.60
N LYS A 114 -24.10 -7.58 -12.96
CA LYS A 114 -25.03 -8.16 -13.92
C LYS A 114 -26.25 -8.70 -13.19
N ILE A 115 -27.17 -7.85 -12.93
CA ILE A 115 -28.47 -8.25 -12.40
C ILE A 115 -29.52 -8.06 -13.50
#